data_6371609455404a94a6ebaf9016db5ed6
#
_entry.id   6371609455404a94a6ebaf9016db5ed6
#
_cell.length_a   1.000
_cell.length_b   1.000
_cell.length_c   1.000
_cell.angle_alpha   90.00
_cell.angle_beta   90.00
_cell.angle_gamma   90.00
#
_symmetry.space_group_name_H-M   'P 1'
#
loop_
_entity.id
_entity.type
_entity.pdbx_description
1 polymer ?
#
loop_
_entity_poly.entity_id
_entity_poly.type
_entity_poly.pdbx_seq_one_letter_code
_entity_poly.pdbx_strand_id
1 'polypeptide(L)'
;LGVEQVGYMVVAAGAHRGYVEATLDVASRAGCVVKEIDHTQACTLQPGLAANTGAIYLYEPGGIYVDPMPATHAVMVAAEEAGVRIIDDCPAGNIRIARNRVQGVETTAGVLAAPVVFLATSVWAQPALSALGLDLPVYPHIAQMVFFHPPPAADFRLRCVLFDSRVGLYMRPEGKRLLFVGRRESDYFEPNGTPVDP
;
A
#
# COMPACT_ATOMS: atom_id res chain seq x y z
N LEU A 1 13.30 11.31 1.94
CA LEU A 1 12.36 10.21 1.68
C LEU A 1 10.92 10.52 2.09
N GLY A 2 10.64 11.62 2.83
CA GLY A 2 9.29 11.91 3.34
C GLY A 2 8.74 10.78 4.23
N VAL A 3 9.60 10.15 5.03
CA VAL A 3 9.25 9.09 5.97
C VAL A 3 8.88 9.71 7.29
N GLU A 4 7.70 9.38 7.82
CA GLU A 4 7.27 9.79 9.16
C GLU A 4 6.98 8.55 10.01
N GLN A 5 7.66 8.48 11.16
CA GLN A 5 7.42 7.44 12.15
C GLN A 5 6.42 7.96 13.18
N VAL A 6 5.22 7.42 13.17
CA VAL A 6 4.12 7.85 14.02
C VAL A 6 3.46 6.70 14.79
N GLY A 7 3.94 5.47 14.56
CA GLY A 7 3.30 4.27 15.06
C GLY A 7 2.11 3.82 14.22
N TYR A 8 1.73 2.56 14.39
CA TYR A 8 0.62 1.94 13.68
C TYR A 8 -0.30 1.22 14.68
N MET A 9 -1.58 1.54 14.65
CA MET A 9 -2.59 0.94 15.51
C MET A 9 -3.62 0.18 14.68
N VAL A 10 -3.89 -1.05 15.06
CA VAL A 10 -4.99 -1.85 14.49
C VAL A 10 -6.07 -2.00 15.56
N VAL A 11 -7.32 -1.76 15.16
CA VAL A 11 -8.50 -2.07 15.97
C VAL A 11 -9.22 -3.24 15.33
N ALA A 12 -9.34 -4.35 16.03
CA ALA A 12 -9.99 -5.56 15.54
C ALA A 12 -11.18 -5.96 16.40
N ALA A 13 -12.14 -6.69 15.83
CA ALA A 13 -13.19 -7.30 16.60
C ALA A 13 -12.67 -8.51 17.38
N GLY A 14 -13.20 -8.73 18.59
CA GLY A 14 -12.83 -9.88 19.42
C GLY A 14 -13.04 -11.24 18.75
N ALA A 15 -14.03 -11.34 17.86
CA ALA A 15 -14.24 -12.53 17.04
C ALA A 15 -13.05 -12.88 16.12
N HIS A 16 -12.14 -11.93 15.85
CA HIS A 16 -10.95 -12.12 15.02
C HIS A 16 -9.71 -12.50 15.83
N ARG A 17 -9.84 -12.99 17.06
CA ARG A 17 -8.72 -13.34 17.95
C ARG A 17 -7.67 -14.22 17.26
N GLY A 18 -8.09 -15.28 16.58
CA GLY A 18 -7.15 -16.18 15.87
C GLY A 18 -6.33 -15.47 14.77
N TYR A 19 -6.94 -14.52 14.05
CA TYR A 19 -6.22 -13.70 13.08
C TYR A 19 -5.21 -12.77 13.76
N VAL A 20 -5.58 -12.18 14.90
CA VAL A 20 -4.69 -11.33 15.70
C VAL A 20 -3.47 -12.11 16.17
N GLU A 21 -3.66 -13.30 16.71
CA GLU A 21 -2.58 -14.18 17.19
C GLU A 21 -1.63 -14.58 16.05
N ALA A 22 -2.18 -14.94 14.89
CA ALA A 22 -1.37 -15.22 13.69
C ALA A 22 -0.57 -14.00 13.22
N THR A 23 -1.17 -12.80 13.28
CA THR A 23 -0.49 -11.54 12.93
C THR A 23 0.66 -11.25 13.89
N LEU A 24 0.46 -11.42 15.19
CA LEU A 24 1.52 -11.24 16.20
C LEU A 24 2.68 -12.23 16.00
N ASP A 25 2.38 -13.49 15.68
CA ASP A 25 3.40 -14.49 15.39
C ASP A 25 4.24 -14.12 14.14
N VAL A 26 3.58 -13.72 13.06
CA VAL A 26 4.27 -13.27 11.84
C VAL A 26 5.13 -12.04 12.11
N ALA A 27 4.59 -11.04 12.80
CA ALA A 27 5.31 -9.82 13.15
C ALA A 27 6.55 -10.13 14.01
N SER A 28 6.41 -10.99 15.00
CA SER A 28 7.52 -11.43 15.85
C SER A 28 8.63 -12.09 15.05
N ARG A 29 8.27 -13.00 14.14
CA ARG A 29 9.25 -13.67 13.25
C ARG A 29 9.94 -12.70 12.28
N ALA A 30 9.25 -11.64 11.89
CA ALA A 30 9.81 -10.57 11.07
C ALA A 30 10.66 -9.56 11.85
N GLY A 31 10.75 -9.69 13.19
CA GLY A 31 11.46 -8.76 14.06
C GLY A 31 10.69 -7.46 14.33
N CYS A 32 9.40 -7.40 13.99
CA CYS A 32 8.55 -6.25 14.29
C CYS A 32 8.07 -6.29 15.75
N VAL A 33 8.08 -5.13 16.40
CA VAL A 33 7.64 -4.99 17.81
C VAL A 33 6.17 -4.59 17.82
N VAL A 34 5.28 -5.57 17.66
CA VAL A 34 3.83 -5.37 17.80
C VAL A 34 3.35 -5.88 19.15
N LYS A 35 2.50 -5.10 19.81
CA LYS A 35 1.95 -5.43 21.13
C LYS A 35 0.44 -5.33 21.13
N GLU A 36 -0.22 -6.27 21.78
CA GLU A 36 -1.60 -6.09 22.19
C GLU A 36 -1.62 -5.13 23.39
N ILE A 37 -2.49 -4.13 23.34
CA ILE A 37 -2.65 -3.11 24.37
C ILE A 37 -4.12 -3.01 24.79
N ASP A 38 -4.36 -2.52 25.97
CA ASP A 38 -5.73 -2.27 26.45
C ASP A 38 -6.32 -0.97 25.90
N HIS A 39 -7.62 -0.78 26.08
CA HIS A 39 -8.32 0.41 25.60
C HIS A 39 -7.77 1.71 26.21
N THR A 40 -7.39 1.71 27.49
CA THR A 40 -6.84 2.89 28.16
C THR A 40 -5.51 3.32 27.55
N GLN A 41 -4.65 2.33 27.29
CA GLN A 41 -3.39 2.55 26.58
C GLN A 41 -3.62 3.05 25.16
N ALA A 42 -4.58 2.44 24.43
CA ALA A 42 -4.95 2.88 23.09
C ALA A 42 -5.46 4.34 23.08
N CYS A 43 -6.31 4.73 24.03
CA CYS A 43 -6.78 6.11 24.17
C CYS A 43 -5.67 7.09 24.56
N THR A 44 -4.65 6.65 25.30
CA THR A 44 -3.49 7.48 25.61
C THR A 44 -2.66 7.77 24.36
N LEU A 45 -2.46 6.76 23.52
CA LEU A 45 -1.74 6.90 22.25
C LEU A 45 -2.55 7.68 21.22
N GLN A 46 -3.84 7.36 21.08
CA GLN A 46 -4.75 8.01 20.16
C GLN A 46 -6.00 8.49 20.90
N PRO A 47 -6.03 9.73 21.42
CA PRO A 47 -7.22 10.31 22.02
C PRO A 47 -8.40 10.38 21.05
N GLY A 48 -9.60 10.18 21.57
CA GLY A 48 -10.84 10.21 20.77
C GLY A 48 -11.27 8.86 20.21
N LEU A 49 -10.56 7.78 20.55
CA LEU A 49 -11.07 6.43 20.27
C LEU A 49 -12.34 6.18 21.10
N ALA A 50 -13.41 5.79 20.41
CA ALA A 50 -14.64 5.40 21.08
C ALA A 50 -14.43 4.12 21.89
N ALA A 51 -14.99 4.07 23.09
CA ALA A 51 -15.03 2.86 23.88
C ALA A 51 -15.78 1.76 23.11
N ASN A 52 -15.18 0.60 22.99
CA ASN A 52 -15.80 -0.55 22.35
C ASN A 52 -15.48 -1.81 23.16
N THR A 53 -16.53 -2.38 23.77
CA THR A 53 -16.42 -3.64 24.50
C THR A 53 -16.11 -4.79 23.52
N GLY A 54 -15.02 -5.52 23.78
CA GLY A 54 -14.59 -6.64 22.97
C GLY A 54 -13.73 -6.30 21.76
N ALA A 55 -13.30 -5.04 21.61
CA ALA A 55 -12.28 -4.70 20.63
C ALA A 55 -10.88 -5.12 21.11
N ILE A 56 -10.05 -5.55 20.18
CA ILE A 56 -8.63 -5.86 20.37
C ILE A 56 -7.84 -4.71 19.75
N TYR A 57 -6.84 -4.23 20.47
CA TYR A 57 -5.96 -3.17 20.00
C TYR A 57 -4.54 -3.70 19.85
N LEU A 58 -3.97 -3.60 18.65
CA LEU A 58 -2.56 -3.88 18.40
C LEU A 58 -1.84 -2.57 18.14
N TYR A 59 -0.65 -2.43 18.66
CA TYR A 59 0.17 -1.24 18.43
C TYR A 59 1.62 -1.61 18.10
N GLU A 60 2.12 -0.99 17.03
CA GLU A 60 3.50 -1.03 16.58
C GLU A 60 4.11 0.37 16.71
N PRO A 61 5.03 0.59 17.68
CA PRO A 61 5.66 1.91 17.85
C PRO A 61 6.52 2.34 16.67
N GLY A 62 7.07 1.37 15.94
CA GLY A 62 7.93 1.58 14.77
C GLY A 62 7.17 1.88 13.49
N GLY A 63 5.84 1.87 13.51
CA GLY A 63 5.02 2.09 12.33
C GLY A 63 5.31 3.42 11.65
N ILE A 64 5.49 3.38 10.33
CA ILE A 64 5.80 4.53 9.49
C ILE A 64 4.76 4.69 8.39
N TYR A 65 4.66 5.90 7.88
CA TYR A 65 4.11 6.12 6.55
C TYR A 65 5.07 6.95 5.69
N VAL A 66 4.86 6.88 4.39
CA VAL A 66 5.73 7.52 3.41
C VAL A 66 4.87 8.25 2.40
N ASP A 67 5.26 9.47 2.06
CA ASP A 67 4.70 10.12 0.87
C ASP A 67 5.26 9.42 -0.38
N PRO A 68 4.40 8.86 -1.24
CA PRO A 68 4.85 8.08 -2.39
C PRO A 68 5.66 8.90 -3.40
N MET A 69 5.36 10.18 -3.59
CA MET A 69 6.05 11.01 -4.58
C MET A 69 7.51 11.26 -4.22
N PRO A 70 7.85 11.83 -3.05
CA PRO A 70 9.25 12.00 -2.65
C PRO A 70 9.99 10.67 -2.50
N ALA A 71 9.31 9.61 -2.06
CA ALA A 71 9.93 8.31 -1.89
C ALA A 71 10.32 7.70 -3.24
N THR A 72 9.42 7.72 -4.22
CA THR A 72 9.69 7.24 -5.58
C THR A 72 10.83 8.04 -6.20
N HIS A 73 10.80 9.37 -6.11
CA HIS A 73 11.86 10.21 -6.64
C HIS A 73 13.23 9.89 -6.01
N ALA A 74 13.28 9.68 -4.70
CA ALA A 74 14.53 9.33 -4.03
C ALA A 74 15.07 7.96 -4.48
N VAL A 75 14.20 6.99 -4.74
CA VAL A 75 14.60 5.69 -5.29
C VAL A 75 15.10 5.83 -6.72
N MET A 76 14.46 6.67 -7.53
CA MET A 76 14.92 6.97 -8.90
C MET A 76 16.32 7.57 -8.89
N VAL A 77 16.57 8.60 -8.08
CA VAL A 77 17.90 9.22 -7.94
C VAL A 77 18.95 8.18 -7.53
N ALA A 78 18.66 7.37 -6.51
CA ALA A 78 19.58 6.32 -6.06
C ALA A 78 19.85 5.26 -7.15
N ALA A 79 18.86 4.93 -7.96
CA ALA A 79 19.03 4.02 -9.08
C ALA A 79 19.95 4.62 -10.17
N GLU A 80 19.79 5.89 -10.51
CA GLU A 80 20.65 6.59 -11.46
C GLU A 80 22.09 6.68 -10.96
N GLU A 81 22.30 6.99 -9.68
CA GLU A 81 23.62 6.96 -9.03
C GLU A 81 24.26 5.57 -9.08
N ALA A 82 23.46 4.52 -9.05
CA ALA A 82 23.91 3.14 -9.22
C ALA A 82 24.13 2.74 -10.70
N GLY A 83 23.96 3.66 -11.64
CA GLY A 83 24.19 3.45 -13.08
C GLY A 83 22.96 2.93 -13.85
N VAL A 84 21.78 2.97 -13.26
CA VAL A 84 20.53 2.66 -13.97
C VAL A 84 20.17 3.82 -14.88
N ARG A 85 19.81 3.51 -16.13
CA ARG A 85 19.26 4.50 -17.06
C ARG A 85 17.75 4.50 -16.97
N ILE A 86 17.17 5.61 -16.55
CA ILE A 86 15.73 5.86 -16.54
C ILE A 86 15.35 6.53 -17.86
N ILE A 87 14.27 6.09 -18.47
CA ILE A 87 13.74 6.64 -19.71
C ILE A 87 12.27 6.95 -19.48
N ASP A 88 11.98 8.22 -19.25
CA ASP A 88 10.62 8.72 -19.05
C ASP A 88 9.88 8.86 -20.39
N ASP A 89 8.57 8.95 -20.33
CA ASP A 89 7.68 9.12 -21.49
C ASP A 89 7.92 8.10 -22.61
N CYS A 90 8.38 6.91 -22.25
CA CYS A 90 8.73 5.84 -23.17
C CYS A 90 7.88 4.58 -22.92
N PRO A 91 6.63 4.55 -23.40
CA PRO A 91 5.78 3.39 -23.28
C PRO A 91 6.45 2.11 -23.78
N ALA A 92 6.46 1.09 -22.92
CA ALA A 92 6.90 -0.24 -23.27
C ALA A 92 5.75 -0.98 -24.01
N GLY A 93 6.08 -1.55 -25.15
CA GLY A 93 5.19 -2.38 -25.95
C GLY A 93 5.45 -3.89 -25.71
N ASN A 94 5.55 -4.64 -26.80
CA ASN A 94 5.70 -6.08 -26.73
C ASN A 94 7.11 -6.49 -26.27
N ILE A 95 7.16 -7.59 -25.52
CA ILE A 95 8.42 -8.29 -25.23
C ILE A 95 8.79 -9.10 -26.48
N ARG A 96 9.96 -8.86 -27.00
CA ARG A 96 10.49 -9.61 -28.16
C ARG A 96 11.04 -10.95 -27.71
N ILE A 97 10.52 -12.00 -28.31
CA ILE A 97 10.98 -13.37 -28.09
C ILE A 97 11.44 -13.97 -29.43
N ALA A 98 12.64 -14.51 -29.47
CA ALA A 98 13.13 -15.29 -30.61
C ALA A 98 13.85 -16.55 -30.10
N ARG A 99 13.63 -17.69 -30.77
CA ARG A 99 14.19 -18.98 -30.40
C ARG A 99 13.96 -19.34 -28.92
N ASN A 100 12.74 -19.04 -28.42
CA ASN A 100 12.32 -19.27 -27.04
C ASN A 100 13.16 -18.53 -25.98
N ARG A 101 13.67 -17.35 -26.34
CA ARG A 101 14.46 -16.48 -25.45
C ARG A 101 14.03 -15.03 -25.60
N VAL A 102 13.99 -14.32 -24.47
CA VAL A 102 13.80 -12.88 -24.45
C VAL A 102 14.95 -12.19 -25.19
N GLN A 103 14.63 -11.26 -26.07
CA GLN A 103 15.58 -10.44 -26.84
C GLN A 103 15.54 -8.98 -26.42
N GLY A 104 14.50 -8.55 -25.72
CA GLY A 104 14.29 -7.18 -25.29
C GLY A 104 12.84 -6.78 -25.31
N VAL A 105 12.61 -5.48 -25.30
CA VAL A 105 11.28 -4.87 -25.30
C VAL A 105 11.17 -3.81 -26.40
N GLU A 106 10.05 -3.77 -27.08
CA GLU A 106 9.70 -2.70 -28.03
C GLU A 106 9.25 -1.48 -27.25
N THR A 107 9.69 -0.32 -27.67
CA THR A 107 9.29 0.96 -27.07
C THR A 107 9.03 1.99 -28.16
N THR A 108 8.45 3.13 -27.79
CA THR A 108 8.30 4.26 -28.70
C THR A 108 9.63 4.85 -29.17
N ALA A 109 10.70 4.65 -28.42
CA ALA A 109 12.06 5.07 -28.75
C ALA A 109 12.87 4.00 -29.53
N GLY A 110 12.25 2.87 -29.89
CA GLY A 110 12.90 1.75 -30.55
C GLY A 110 12.96 0.50 -29.67
N VAL A 111 13.81 -0.45 -30.05
CA VAL A 111 13.97 -1.72 -29.33
C VAL A 111 15.08 -1.59 -28.30
N LEU A 112 14.75 -1.86 -27.05
CA LEU A 112 15.74 -2.02 -25.98
C LEU A 112 16.11 -3.50 -25.89
N ALA A 113 17.31 -3.84 -26.30
CA ALA A 113 17.81 -5.21 -26.26
C ALA A 113 18.21 -5.59 -24.83
N ALA A 114 17.65 -6.69 -24.32
CA ALA A 114 17.98 -7.26 -23.01
C ALA A 114 17.65 -8.74 -22.97
N PRO A 115 18.45 -9.58 -22.31
CA PRO A 115 18.18 -11.00 -22.14
C PRO A 115 17.15 -11.28 -21.03
N VAL A 116 16.88 -10.32 -20.16
CA VAL A 116 15.92 -10.40 -19.05
C VAL A 116 15.08 -9.13 -19.03
N VAL A 117 13.79 -9.28 -18.85
CA VAL A 117 12.83 -8.16 -18.69
C VAL A 117 12.03 -8.40 -17.42
N PHE A 118 11.98 -7.39 -16.55
CA PHE A 118 11.12 -7.39 -15.37
C PHE A 118 9.86 -6.54 -15.65
N LEU A 119 8.70 -7.14 -15.44
CA LEU A 119 7.42 -6.45 -15.55
C LEU A 119 6.98 -5.98 -14.15
N ALA A 120 7.11 -4.71 -13.88
CA ALA A 120 6.66 -4.06 -12.65
C ALA A 120 5.50 -3.08 -12.96
N THR A 121 4.59 -3.48 -13.85
CA THR A 121 3.58 -2.62 -14.47
C THR A 121 2.24 -2.62 -13.72
N SER A 122 2.18 -3.18 -12.49
CA SER A 122 0.98 -3.17 -11.63
C SER A 122 -0.26 -3.67 -12.38
N VAL A 123 -1.33 -2.89 -12.43
CA VAL A 123 -2.60 -3.25 -13.08
C VAL A 123 -2.48 -3.46 -14.60
N TRP A 124 -1.43 -2.97 -15.23
CA TRP A 124 -1.16 -3.17 -16.66
C TRP A 124 -0.31 -4.42 -16.95
N ALA A 125 -0.01 -5.25 -15.93
CA ALA A 125 0.75 -6.49 -16.14
C ALA A 125 -0.01 -7.50 -17.01
N GLN A 126 -1.32 -7.62 -16.81
CA GLN A 126 -2.15 -8.61 -17.49
C GLN A 126 -2.11 -8.51 -19.04
N PRO A 127 -2.29 -7.32 -19.68
CA PRO A 127 -2.16 -7.21 -21.11
C PRO A 127 -0.80 -7.67 -21.66
N ALA A 128 0.29 -7.30 -20.97
CA ALA A 128 1.65 -7.70 -21.36
C ALA A 128 1.88 -9.21 -21.21
N LEU A 129 1.30 -9.83 -20.19
CA LEU A 129 1.39 -11.27 -19.94
C LEU A 129 0.51 -12.06 -20.91
N SER A 130 -0.69 -11.60 -21.21
CA SER A 130 -1.59 -12.23 -22.18
C SER A 130 -0.96 -12.29 -23.58
N ALA A 131 -0.21 -11.26 -23.98
CA ALA A 131 0.53 -11.27 -25.24
C ALA A 131 1.62 -12.36 -25.30
N LEU A 132 2.05 -12.88 -24.14
CA LEU A 132 3.00 -13.98 -23.99
C LEU A 132 2.31 -15.35 -23.80
N GLY A 133 0.97 -15.40 -23.84
CA GLY A 133 0.18 -16.59 -23.53
C GLY A 133 0.19 -16.97 -22.05
N LEU A 134 0.50 -16.01 -21.17
CA LEU A 134 0.47 -16.18 -19.73
C LEU A 134 -0.78 -15.48 -19.16
N ASP A 135 -1.48 -16.20 -18.29
CA ASP A 135 -2.62 -15.66 -17.57
C ASP A 135 -2.33 -15.67 -16.07
N LEU A 136 -2.39 -14.47 -15.45
CA LEU A 136 -2.27 -14.31 -14.02
C LEU A 136 -3.53 -13.59 -13.50
N PRO A 137 -4.11 -14.06 -12.40
CA PRO A 137 -5.31 -13.47 -11.81
C PRO A 137 -4.95 -12.15 -11.09
N VAL A 138 -4.58 -11.13 -11.86
CA VAL A 138 -4.28 -9.78 -11.36
C VAL A 138 -5.43 -8.87 -11.77
N TYR A 139 -6.18 -8.40 -10.79
CA TYR A 139 -7.34 -7.57 -11.00
C TYR A 139 -7.09 -6.15 -10.46
N PRO A 140 -7.44 -5.10 -11.19
CA PRO A 140 -7.38 -3.73 -10.69
C PRO A 140 -8.41 -3.52 -9.57
N HIS A 141 -8.00 -2.78 -8.55
CA HIS A 141 -8.87 -2.38 -7.46
C HIS A 141 -8.84 -0.87 -7.32
N ILE A 142 -10.02 -0.24 -7.27
CA ILE A 142 -10.13 1.20 -7.02
C ILE A 142 -10.17 1.43 -5.52
N ALA A 143 -9.15 2.08 -4.98
CA ALA A 143 -9.13 2.57 -3.62
C ALA A 143 -9.56 4.04 -3.59
N GLN A 144 -10.66 4.33 -2.91
CA GLN A 144 -11.09 5.70 -2.69
C GLN A 144 -10.43 6.26 -1.43
N MET A 145 -9.94 7.48 -1.55
CA MET A 145 -9.27 8.19 -0.47
C MET A 145 -9.84 9.59 -0.34
N VAL A 146 -10.06 10.02 0.91
CA VAL A 146 -10.62 11.34 1.20
C VAL A 146 -9.75 12.04 2.23
N PHE A 147 -9.54 13.33 2.02
CA PHE A 147 -8.88 14.18 2.99
C PHE A 147 -9.95 14.93 3.83
N PHE A 148 -9.87 14.79 5.13
CA PHE A 148 -10.75 15.46 6.07
C PHE A 148 -10.00 16.52 6.84
N HIS A 149 -10.64 17.68 6.98
CA HIS A 149 -10.29 18.68 7.98
C HIS A 149 -11.16 18.47 9.22
N PRO A 150 -10.59 18.13 10.39
CA PRO A 150 -11.35 18.19 11.62
C PRO A 150 -11.90 19.60 11.86
N PRO A 151 -13.10 19.74 12.45
CA PRO A 151 -13.63 21.06 12.80
C PRO A 151 -12.64 21.87 13.63
N PRO A 152 -12.53 23.19 13.43
CA PRO A 152 -11.57 24.02 14.16
C PRO A 152 -11.73 23.96 15.69
N ALA A 153 -12.94 23.74 16.17
CA ALA A 153 -13.26 23.60 17.59
C ALA A 153 -12.90 22.22 18.19
N ALA A 154 -12.66 21.24 17.34
CA ALA A 154 -12.22 19.93 17.79
C ALA A 154 -10.70 19.93 17.90
N ASP A 155 -10.16 19.79 19.11
CA ASP A 155 -8.73 19.52 19.34
C ASP A 155 -8.41 18.04 19.02
N PHE A 156 -8.90 17.58 17.87
CA PHE A 156 -8.68 16.22 17.41
C PHE A 156 -7.49 16.20 16.45
N ARG A 157 -6.55 15.31 16.76
CA ARG A 157 -5.42 14.98 15.89
C ARG A 157 -5.25 13.47 15.82
N LEU A 158 -5.08 12.95 14.64
CA LEU A 158 -4.61 11.59 14.48
C LEU A 158 -3.11 11.57 14.79
N ARG A 159 -2.70 10.71 15.73
CA ARG A 159 -1.32 10.64 16.24
C ARG A 159 -0.53 9.46 15.70
N CYS A 160 -1.23 8.48 15.16
CA CYS A 160 -0.64 7.28 14.54
C CYS A 160 -1.40 6.90 13.28
N VAL A 161 -0.85 6.03 12.47
CA VAL A 161 -1.64 5.35 11.44
C VAL A 161 -2.63 4.44 12.15
N LEU A 162 -3.90 4.50 11.78
CA LEU A 162 -4.97 3.71 12.38
C LEU A 162 -5.67 2.88 11.30
N PHE A 163 -5.79 1.59 11.54
CA PHE A 163 -6.62 0.69 10.76
C PHE A 163 -7.71 0.07 11.64
N ASP A 164 -8.96 0.39 11.35
CA ASP A 164 -10.11 -0.25 11.99
C ASP A 164 -10.63 -1.37 11.08
N SER A 165 -10.21 -2.59 11.36
CA SER A 165 -10.59 -3.75 10.57
C SER A 165 -12.07 -4.14 10.69
N ARG A 166 -12.77 -3.57 11.68
CA ARG A 166 -14.22 -3.84 11.91
C ARG A 166 -15.07 -3.18 10.83
N VAL A 167 -14.62 -2.06 10.30
CA VAL A 167 -15.31 -1.24 9.28
C VAL A 167 -14.48 -1.06 8.01
N GLY A 168 -13.27 -1.64 7.96
CA GLY A 168 -12.39 -1.55 6.81
C GLY A 168 -11.80 -0.16 6.56
N LEU A 169 -11.80 0.71 7.58
CA LEU A 169 -11.25 2.06 7.46
C LEU A 169 -9.78 2.10 7.87
N TYR A 170 -8.97 2.75 7.07
CA TYR A 170 -7.62 3.11 7.44
C TYR A 170 -7.42 4.63 7.36
N MET A 171 -6.64 5.13 8.29
CA MET A 171 -6.42 6.57 8.45
C MET A 171 -4.95 6.83 8.76
N ARG A 172 -4.42 7.93 8.25
CA ARG A 172 -3.11 8.44 8.66
C ARG A 172 -3.15 9.95 8.87
N PRO A 173 -2.28 10.48 9.72
CA PRO A 173 -2.12 11.93 9.78
C PRO A 173 -1.57 12.44 8.44
N GLU A 174 -2.00 13.63 8.04
CA GLU A 174 -1.50 14.31 6.85
C GLU A 174 -1.18 15.75 7.22
N GLY A 175 0.12 16.08 7.27
CA GLY A 175 0.57 17.36 7.77
C GLY A 175 0.07 17.63 9.19
N LYS A 176 -0.24 18.90 9.48
CA LYS A 176 -0.58 19.31 10.86
C LYS A 176 -2.03 19.06 11.28
N ARG A 177 -2.98 19.02 10.35
CA ARG A 177 -4.41 19.00 10.68
C ARG A 177 -5.29 18.20 9.72
N LEU A 178 -4.75 17.66 8.65
CA LEU A 178 -5.52 16.82 7.75
C LEU A 178 -5.54 15.37 8.23
N LEU A 179 -6.61 14.68 7.90
CA LEU A 179 -6.74 13.25 8.01
C LEU A 179 -6.86 12.68 6.59
N PHE A 180 -5.98 11.78 6.26
CA PHE A 180 -6.12 10.95 5.09
C PHE A 180 -6.90 9.69 5.51
N VAL A 181 -8.02 9.44 4.85
CA VAL A 181 -8.90 8.31 5.16
C VAL A 181 -9.18 7.54 3.90
N GLY A 182 -8.95 6.24 3.95
CA GLY A 182 -9.34 5.31 2.92
C GLY A 182 -10.21 4.19 3.49
N ARG A 183 -11.02 3.59 2.62
CA ARG A 183 -11.80 2.40 2.94
C ARG A 183 -11.34 1.25 2.07
N ARG A 184 -11.18 0.09 2.65
CA ARG A 184 -10.97 -1.14 1.91
C ARG A 184 -12.33 -1.55 1.34
N GLU A 185 -12.52 -1.34 0.05
CA GLU A 185 -13.69 -1.80 -0.68
C GLU A 185 -13.36 -3.08 -1.43
N SER A 186 -14.39 -3.85 -1.73
CA SER A 186 -14.27 -5.13 -2.44
C SER A 186 -14.57 -5.02 -3.93
N ASP A 187 -14.69 -3.80 -4.45
CA ASP A 187 -15.04 -3.61 -5.86
C ASP A 187 -13.80 -3.82 -6.74
N TYR A 188 -13.87 -4.82 -7.59
CA TYR A 188 -12.84 -5.11 -8.59
C TYR A 188 -13.25 -4.55 -9.94
N PHE A 189 -12.28 -4.11 -10.74
CA PHE A 189 -12.49 -3.56 -12.05
C PHE A 189 -11.49 -4.17 -13.04
N GLU A 190 -11.94 -4.39 -14.26
CA GLU A 190 -11.05 -4.67 -15.39
C GLU A 190 -10.10 -3.47 -15.63
N PRO A 191 -8.92 -3.67 -16.25
CA PRO A 191 -7.99 -2.57 -16.55
C PRO A 191 -8.59 -1.43 -17.37
N ASN A 192 -9.70 -1.69 -18.06
CA ASN A 192 -10.47 -0.71 -18.82
C ASN A 192 -11.53 0.04 -17.97
N GLY A 193 -11.61 -0.24 -16.66
CA GLY A 193 -12.59 0.35 -15.76
C GLY A 193 -13.94 -0.38 -15.69
N THR A 194 -14.08 -1.55 -16.32
CA THR A 194 -15.29 -2.36 -16.22
C THR A 194 -15.33 -3.09 -14.87
N PRO A 195 -16.44 -3.06 -14.11
CA PRO A 195 -16.59 -3.84 -12.90
C PRO A 195 -16.45 -5.35 -13.18
N VAL A 196 -15.75 -6.06 -12.31
CA VAL A 196 -15.62 -7.53 -12.37
C VAL A 196 -16.43 -8.11 -11.21
N ASP A 197 -17.30 -9.06 -11.51
CA ASP A 197 -17.94 -9.86 -10.47
C ASP A 197 -16.88 -10.72 -9.77
N PRO A 198 -16.84 -10.72 -8.41
CA PRO A 198 -15.85 -11.44 -7.62
C PRO A 198 -15.97 -12.96 -7.72
#